data_81d35d8a945971c9218b1990ea59e5ac
#
_entry.id   81d35d8a945971c9218b1990ea59e5ac
#
_cell.length_a   1.000
_cell.length_b   1.000
_cell.length_c   1.000
_cell.angle_alpha   90.00
_cell.angle_beta   90.00
_cell.angle_gamma   90.00
#
_symmetry.space_group_name_H-M   'P 1'
#
loop_
_entity.id
_entity.type
_entity.pdbx_description
1 polymer ?
#
loop_
_entity_poly.entity_id
_entity_poly.type
_entity_poly.pdbx_seq_one_letter_code
_entity_poly.pdbx_strand_id
1 'polypeptide(L)'
;LCFLASPAIVEVEAVMVVLEQTFTSPSSHSGATLSLCTAALSAWTLLATVLPMSRVHDLLVKHAELFGKLLDAPDVDLRIATGEAIAVLYEFLSESEENDSDEEDSNVGDNRSKEELERVVIAIDNLVPHLKELATDSQKSRSKKDRKEQKASFRDILRTVEEGDGYYEKVAINKREKLEIESWAMKKQYEMVCKVRFCLDQYLISRIIIKYIEMNKS
;
A
#
# COMPACT_ATOMS: atom_id res chain seq x y z
N LEU A 1 -26.92 -4.51 13.72
CA LEU A 1 -26.72 -5.66 12.83
C LEU A 1 -25.23 -5.94 12.78
N CYS A 2 -24.76 -7.02 13.45
CA CYS A 2 -23.37 -7.49 13.27
C CYS A 2 -23.22 -7.92 11.79
N PHE A 3 -22.47 -7.14 11.02
CA PHE A 3 -21.94 -7.63 9.75
C PHE A 3 -20.97 -8.77 10.08
N LEU A 4 -21.44 -9.99 9.94
CA LEU A 4 -20.57 -11.16 9.95
C LEU A 4 -19.67 -11.01 8.73
N ALA A 5 -18.37 -10.76 8.97
CA ALA A 5 -17.37 -10.74 7.91
C ALA A 5 -17.49 -12.04 7.09
N SER A 6 -17.41 -11.90 5.76
CA SER A 6 -17.37 -13.08 4.89
C SER A 6 -16.27 -14.03 5.37
N PRO A 7 -16.48 -15.37 5.34
CA PRO A 7 -15.43 -16.33 5.71
C PRO A 7 -14.08 -16.05 5.03
N ALA A 8 -14.11 -15.59 3.78
CA ALA A 8 -12.90 -15.19 3.05
C ALA A 8 -12.16 -14.01 3.69
N ILE A 9 -12.87 -13.01 4.22
CA ILE A 9 -12.24 -11.85 4.91
C ILE A 9 -11.57 -12.31 6.20
N VAL A 10 -12.19 -13.19 6.97
CA VAL A 10 -11.61 -13.74 8.21
C VAL A 10 -10.32 -14.50 7.93
N GLU A 11 -10.27 -15.27 6.85
CA GLU A 11 -9.06 -15.97 6.42
C GLU A 11 -7.94 -14.99 5.99
N VAL A 12 -8.29 -13.94 5.26
CA VAL A 12 -7.34 -12.88 4.87
C VAL A 12 -6.77 -12.18 6.11
N GLU A 13 -7.62 -11.77 7.06
CA GLU A 13 -7.18 -11.12 8.30
C GLU A 13 -6.27 -12.06 9.13
N ALA A 14 -6.56 -13.35 9.19
CA ALA A 14 -5.72 -14.32 9.90
C ALA A 14 -4.31 -14.43 9.28
N VAL A 15 -4.21 -14.44 7.95
CA VAL A 15 -2.92 -14.41 7.25
C VAL A 15 -2.19 -13.09 7.49
N MET A 16 -2.90 -11.97 7.46
CA MET A 16 -2.31 -10.64 7.73
C MET A 16 -1.71 -10.54 9.12
N VAL A 17 -2.32 -11.15 10.14
CA VAL A 17 -1.76 -11.20 11.50
C VAL A 17 -0.40 -11.93 11.52
N VAL A 18 -0.25 -13.03 10.79
CA VAL A 18 1.01 -13.77 10.71
C VAL A 18 2.09 -12.94 10.00
N LEU A 19 1.73 -12.28 8.91
CA LEU A 19 2.64 -11.39 8.18
C LEU A 19 3.05 -10.19 9.05
N GLU A 20 2.11 -9.60 9.78
CA GLU A 20 2.36 -8.51 10.72
C GLU A 20 3.40 -8.90 11.77
N GLN A 21 3.28 -10.08 12.37
CA GLN A 21 4.27 -10.58 13.34
C GLN A 21 5.67 -10.69 12.73
N THR A 22 5.77 -10.97 11.43
CA THR A 22 7.05 -11.09 10.73
C THR A 22 7.75 -9.75 10.56
N PHE A 23 7.05 -8.68 10.21
CA PHE A 23 7.68 -7.38 10.00
C PHE A 23 7.69 -6.48 11.26
N THR A 24 6.91 -6.83 12.30
CA THR A 24 6.94 -6.12 13.59
C THR A 24 8.03 -6.63 14.54
N SER A 25 8.57 -7.83 14.32
CA SER A 25 9.60 -8.43 15.17
C SER A 25 11.00 -8.33 14.54
N PRO A 26 11.69 -7.18 14.62
CA PRO A 26 13.03 -7.02 14.06
C PRO A 26 14.08 -7.65 14.99
N SER A 27 14.08 -8.95 15.17
CA SER A 27 14.98 -9.59 16.12
C SER A 27 16.39 -9.88 15.61
N SER A 28 16.77 -9.40 14.42
CA SER A 28 18.19 -9.32 14.01
C SER A 28 18.36 -8.53 12.74
N HIS A 29 19.32 -7.62 12.70
CA HIS A 29 19.68 -6.78 11.55
C HIS A 29 20.45 -7.55 10.45
N SER A 30 20.14 -8.82 10.20
CA SER A 30 20.72 -9.54 9.06
C SER A 30 19.98 -9.17 7.78
N GLY A 31 20.69 -9.04 6.68
CA GLY A 31 20.08 -8.72 5.38
C GLY A 31 18.97 -9.70 4.97
N ALA A 32 19.09 -10.98 5.32
CA ALA A 32 18.07 -12.00 5.08
C ALA A 32 16.77 -11.71 5.87
N THR A 33 16.88 -11.23 7.10
CA THR A 33 15.72 -10.85 7.93
C THR A 33 15.02 -9.62 7.37
N LEU A 34 15.77 -8.60 6.93
CA LEU A 34 15.20 -7.40 6.32
C LEU A 34 14.46 -7.72 5.02
N SER A 35 15.03 -8.56 4.16
CA SER A 35 14.36 -9.03 2.93
C SER A 35 13.07 -9.80 3.23
N LEU A 36 13.04 -10.61 4.29
CA LEU A 36 11.82 -11.29 4.73
C LEU A 36 10.78 -10.29 5.25
N CYS A 37 11.19 -9.28 6.03
CA CYS A 37 10.30 -8.21 6.48
C CYS A 37 9.69 -7.45 5.30
N THR A 38 10.51 -7.10 4.30
CA THR A 38 10.05 -6.43 3.06
C THR A 38 9.03 -7.29 2.30
N ALA A 39 9.29 -8.58 2.16
CA ALA A 39 8.37 -9.51 1.49
C ALA A 39 7.06 -9.67 2.28
N ALA A 40 7.13 -9.80 3.60
CA ALA A 40 5.96 -9.91 4.46
C ALA A 40 5.11 -8.63 4.44
N LEU A 41 5.73 -7.45 4.52
CA LEU A 41 5.03 -6.17 4.41
C LEU A 41 4.39 -5.99 3.04
N SER A 42 5.09 -6.34 1.95
CA SER A 42 4.53 -6.28 0.59
C SER A 42 3.33 -7.21 0.41
N ALA A 43 3.39 -8.42 0.97
CA ALA A 43 2.26 -9.37 0.93
C ALA A 43 1.09 -8.88 1.81
N TRP A 44 1.36 -8.31 2.97
CA TRP A 44 0.38 -7.70 3.86
C TRP A 44 -0.34 -6.52 3.17
N THR A 45 0.42 -5.65 2.50
CA THR A 45 -0.14 -4.52 1.73
C THR A 45 -1.04 -5.01 0.59
N LEU A 46 -0.64 -6.07 -0.11
CA LEU A 46 -1.49 -6.67 -1.13
C LEU A 46 -2.82 -7.18 -0.54
N LEU A 47 -2.79 -7.86 0.60
CA LEU A 47 -4.00 -8.34 1.26
C LEU A 47 -4.88 -7.19 1.77
N ALA A 48 -4.29 -6.06 2.16
CA ALA A 48 -5.05 -4.87 2.52
C ALA A 48 -5.91 -4.35 1.36
N THR A 49 -5.48 -4.52 0.09
CA THR A 49 -6.25 -4.08 -1.09
C THR A 49 -7.57 -4.83 -1.32
N VAL A 50 -7.81 -5.92 -0.61
CA VAL A 50 -9.05 -6.71 -0.73
C VAL A 50 -9.94 -6.61 0.52
N LEU A 51 -9.55 -5.80 1.50
CA LEU A 51 -10.33 -5.58 2.71
C LEU A 51 -11.38 -4.48 2.50
N PRO A 52 -12.49 -4.53 3.25
CA PRO A 52 -13.45 -3.42 3.31
C PRO A 52 -12.79 -2.14 3.85
N MET A 53 -13.24 -0.99 3.35
CA MET A 53 -12.75 0.34 3.70
C MET A 53 -12.63 0.57 5.22
N SER A 54 -13.66 0.22 6.00
CA SER A 54 -13.66 0.37 7.45
C SER A 54 -12.51 -0.34 8.16
N ARG A 55 -12.00 -1.44 7.57
CA ARG A 55 -10.84 -2.16 8.09
C ARG A 55 -9.53 -1.48 7.73
N VAL A 56 -9.46 -0.85 6.55
CA VAL A 56 -8.26 -0.13 6.08
C VAL A 56 -7.98 1.08 6.98
N HIS A 57 -9.00 1.81 7.42
CA HIS A 57 -8.87 2.91 8.39
C HIS A 57 -8.18 2.46 9.67
N ASP A 58 -8.67 1.37 10.28
CA ASP A 58 -8.10 0.81 11.51
C ASP A 58 -6.63 0.41 11.31
N LEU A 59 -6.30 -0.14 10.14
CA LEU A 59 -4.93 -0.58 9.83
C LEU A 59 -3.96 0.59 9.79
N LEU A 60 -4.32 1.71 9.18
CA LEU A 60 -3.45 2.87 9.09
C LEU A 60 -3.15 3.46 10.46
N VAL A 61 -4.19 3.72 11.27
CA VAL A 61 -4.04 4.26 12.61
C VAL A 61 -3.22 3.32 13.51
N LYS A 62 -3.53 2.03 13.46
CA LYS A 62 -2.84 1.00 14.25
C LYS A 62 -1.33 0.92 13.95
N HIS A 63 -0.96 1.06 12.67
CA HIS A 63 0.41 0.83 12.23
C HIS A 63 1.23 2.09 11.99
N ALA A 64 0.67 3.29 12.14
CA ALA A 64 1.36 4.55 11.83
C ALA A 64 2.71 4.70 12.57
N GLU A 65 2.76 4.41 13.87
CA GLU A 65 4.02 4.46 14.63
C GLU A 65 5.05 3.44 14.13
N LEU A 66 4.59 2.24 13.78
CA LEU A 66 5.46 1.19 13.22
C LEU A 66 5.99 1.62 11.85
N PHE A 67 5.14 2.18 10.99
CA PHE A 67 5.56 2.68 9.68
C PHE A 67 6.62 3.77 9.82
N GLY A 68 6.48 4.70 10.77
CA GLY A 68 7.51 5.68 11.07
C GLY A 68 8.87 5.00 11.35
N LYS A 69 8.89 3.97 12.20
CA LYS A 69 10.12 3.21 12.52
C LYS A 69 10.69 2.45 11.30
N LEU A 70 9.82 1.90 10.45
CA LEU A 70 10.23 1.18 9.24
C LEU A 70 10.75 2.12 8.14
N LEU A 71 10.27 3.36 8.06
CA LEU A 71 10.82 4.39 7.17
C LEU A 71 12.25 4.75 7.53
N ASP A 72 12.66 4.59 8.80
CA ASP A 72 14.04 4.81 9.27
C ASP A 72 14.95 3.57 9.11
N ALA A 73 14.42 2.46 8.59
CA ALA A 73 15.18 1.23 8.41
C ALA A 73 16.41 1.44 7.51
N PRO A 74 17.52 0.70 7.75
CA PRO A 74 18.73 0.83 6.92
C PRO A 74 18.53 0.33 5.49
N ASP A 75 17.58 -0.58 5.27
CA ASP A 75 17.29 -1.20 3.99
C ASP A 75 16.37 -0.34 3.13
N VAL A 76 16.77 -0.10 1.87
CA VAL A 76 16.03 0.77 0.94
C VAL A 76 14.72 0.14 0.51
N ASP A 77 14.73 -1.17 0.26
CA ASP A 77 13.57 -1.89 -0.23
C ASP A 77 12.48 -1.93 0.85
N LEU A 78 12.87 -2.07 2.11
CA LEU A 78 11.94 -2.03 3.25
C LEU A 78 11.32 -0.64 3.42
N ARG A 79 12.11 0.44 3.27
CA ARG A 79 11.56 1.80 3.32
C ARG A 79 10.58 2.05 2.18
N ILE A 80 10.94 1.65 0.94
CA ILE A 80 10.05 1.81 -0.22
C ILE A 80 8.76 1.02 -0.01
N ALA A 81 8.85 -0.25 0.41
CA ALA A 81 7.68 -1.07 0.70
C ALA A 81 6.78 -0.46 1.78
N THR A 82 7.38 0.20 2.79
CA THR A 82 6.64 0.92 3.83
C THR A 82 5.92 2.14 3.27
N GLY A 83 6.60 2.95 2.46
CA GLY A 83 5.99 4.10 1.80
C GLY A 83 4.84 3.70 0.86
N GLU A 84 5.01 2.62 0.10
CA GLU A 84 3.94 2.06 -0.74
C GLU A 84 2.75 1.55 0.07
N ALA A 85 2.99 0.94 1.24
CA ALA A 85 1.91 0.55 2.14
C ALA A 85 1.12 1.76 2.65
N ILE A 86 1.81 2.84 3.03
CA ILE A 86 1.16 4.10 3.42
C ILE A 86 0.33 4.67 2.27
N ALA A 87 0.88 4.71 1.05
CA ALA A 87 0.19 5.25 -0.12
C ALA A 87 -1.06 4.42 -0.48
N VAL A 88 -0.98 3.09 -0.45
CA VAL A 88 -2.14 2.20 -0.65
C VAL A 88 -3.23 2.47 0.37
N LEU A 89 -2.88 2.51 1.66
CA LEU A 89 -3.87 2.75 2.72
C LEU A 89 -4.47 4.15 2.63
N TYR A 90 -3.68 5.17 2.26
CA TYR A 90 -4.15 6.53 2.06
C TYR A 90 -5.10 6.66 0.87
N GLU A 91 -4.80 6.01 -0.25
CA GLU A 91 -5.65 6.03 -1.46
C GLU A 91 -7.08 5.53 -1.15
N PHE A 92 -7.20 4.45 -0.37
CA PHE A 92 -8.50 3.96 0.09
C PHE A 92 -9.27 4.98 0.96
N LEU A 93 -8.56 5.85 1.69
CA LEU A 93 -9.20 6.90 2.49
C LEU A 93 -9.78 8.00 1.62
N SER A 94 -9.02 8.47 0.64
CA SER A 94 -9.45 9.54 -0.27
C SER A 94 -10.67 9.14 -1.12
N GLU A 95 -10.72 7.88 -1.58
CA GLU A 95 -11.87 7.36 -2.33
C GLU A 95 -13.17 7.33 -1.49
N SER A 96 -13.08 7.23 -0.16
CA SER A 96 -14.27 7.23 0.70
C SER A 96 -14.89 8.62 0.84
N GLU A 97 -14.08 9.66 0.87
CA GLU A 97 -14.56 11.05 1.01
C GLU A 97 -15.33 11.53 -0.23
N GLU A 98 -14.95 11.05 -1.43
CA GLU A 98 -15.63 11.42 -2.67
C GLU A 98 -17.01 10.76 -2.80
N ASN A 99 -17.20 9.56 -2.23
CA ASN A 99 -18.47 8.83 -2.33
C ASN A 99 -19.52 9.25 -1.28
N ASP A 100 -19.12 9.83 -0.14
CA ASP A 100 -20.04 10.29 0.90
C ASP A 100 -20.66 11.68 0.60
N SER A 101 -20.21 12.39 -0.42
CA SER A 101 -20.71 13.73 -0.76
C SER A 101 -22.10 13.75 -1.41
N ASP A 102 -22.65 12.60 -1.83
CA ASP A 102 -23.93 12.52 -2.57
C ASP A 102 -25.14 12.09 -1.72
N GLU A 103 -24.98 11.77 -0.43
CA GLU A 103 -26.11 11.40 0.45
C GLU A 103 -26.33 12.43 1.58
N GLU A 104 -26.95 13.57 1.26
CA GLU A 104 -27.57 14.46 2.23
C GLU A 104 -28.84 13.82 2.82
N ASP A 105 -28.75 12.91 3.76
CA ASP A 105 -29.78 12.73 4.83
C ASP A 105 -29.51 11.53 5.76
N SER A 106 -28.68 11.70 6.81
CA SER A 106 -28.88 10.91 8.04
C SER A 106 -28.06 11.44 9.23
N ASN A 107 -28.74 12.06 10.14
CA ASN A 107 -28.24 12.87 11.27
C ASN A 107 -27.85 12.05 12.52
N VAL A 108 -27.38 10.82 12.44
CA VAL A 108 -27.08 9.97 13.62
C VAL A 108 -25.74 9.21 13.56
N GLY A 109 -25.03 9.22 12.41
CA GLY A 109 -23.73 8.52 12.23
C GLY A 109 -22.49 9.42 12.31
N ASP A 110 -22.66 10.72 12.30
CA ASP A 110 -21.67 11.72 11.92
C ASP A 110 -20.46 11.87 12.88
N ASN A 111 -20.65 11.76 14.19
CA ASN A 111 -19.57 12.02 15.14
C ASN A 111 -18.48 10.92 15.17
N ARG A 112 -18.84 9.66 14.95
CA ARG A 112 -17.90 8.55 15.03
C ARG A 112 -16.99 8.50 13.79
N SER A 113 -17.58 8.72 12.63
CA SER A 113 -16.84 8.81 11.37
C SER A 113 -15.84 9.98 11.38
N LYS A 114 -16.24 11.12 11.97
CA LYS A 114 -15.39 12.30 12.09
C LYS A 114 -14.19 12.08 13.02
N GLU A 115 -14.41 11.44 14.19
CA GLU A 115 -13.31 11.10 15.11
C GLU A 115 -12.33 10.09 14.51
N GLU A 116 -12.83 9.12 13.75
CA GLU A 116 -12.00 8.13 13.05
C GLU A 116 -11.15 8.82 11.96
N LEU A 117 -11.75 9.72 11.20
CA LEU A 117 -11.06 10.50 10.18
C LEU A 117 -9.98 11.41 10.78
N GLU A 118 -10.27 12.12 11.87
CA GLU A 118 -9.27 12.93 12.57
C GLU A 118 -8.06 12.12 13.03
N ARG A 119 -8.26 10.91 13.53
CA ARG A 119 -7.16 10.01 13.93
C ARG A 119 -6.29 9.62 12.73
N VAL A 120 -6.89 9.36 11.59
CA VAL A 120 -6.19 9.05 10.36
C VAL A 120 -5.37 10.24 9.87
N VAL A 121 -5.95 11.43 9.84
CA VAL A 121 -5.24 12.66 9.46
C VAL A 121 -4.03 12.88 10.36
N ILE A 122 -4.18 12.76 11.68
CA ILE A 122 -3.07 12.88 12.63
C ILE A 122 -2.00 11.81 12.36
N ALA A 123 -2.40 10.58 12.06
CA ALA A 123 -1.46 9.50 11.76
C ALA A 123 -0.64 9.79 10.51
N ILE A 124 -1.26 10.31 9.46
CA ILE A 124 -0.61 10.71 8.21
C ILE A 124 0.31 11.91 8.43
N ASP A 125 -0.15 12.96 9.11
CA ASP A 125 0.64 14.15 9.40
C ASP A 125 1.94 13.84 10.13
N ASN A 126 1.93 12.84 10.99
CA ASN A 126 3.13 12.35 11.67
C ASN A 126 4.11 11.62 10.73
N LEU A 127 3.64 11.06 9.61
CA LEU A 127 4.47 10.33 8.64
C LEU A 127 5.04 11.23 7.53
N VAL A 128 4.34 12.30 7.17
CA VAL A 128 4.72 13.23 6.09
C VAL A 128 6.16 13.76 6.23
N PRO A 129 6.66 14.18 7.41
CA PRO A 129 8.04 14.64 7.55
C PRO A 129 9.08 13.58 7.14
N HIS A 130 8.88 12.32 7.53
CA HIS A 130 9.76 11.20 7.14
C HIS A 130 9.72 10.95 5.64
N LEU A 131 8.53 10.98 5.04
CA LEU A 131 8.37 10.82 3.59
C LEU A 131 9.09 11.94 2.83
N LYS A 132 9.01 13.20 3.29
CA LYS A 132 9.72 14.35 2.71
C LYS A 132 11.24 14.20 2.80
N GLU A 133 11.75 13.76 3.92
CA GLU A 133 13.16 13.49 4.11
C GLU A 133 13.64 12.45 3.11
N LEU A 134 12.95 11.32 2.97
CA LEU A 134 13.30 10.24 2.06
C LEU A 134 13.19 10.63 0.58
N ALA A 135 12.26 11.51 0.21
CA ALA A 135 12.14 12.05 -1.15
C ALA A 135 13.30 12.99 -1.52
N THR A 136 13.94 13.63 -0.55
CA THR A 136 15.04 14.57 -0.74
C THR A 136 16.41 14.00 -0.37
N ASP A 137 16.45 12.89 0.38
CA ASP A 137 17.68 12.29 0.93
C ASP A 137 18.76 12.11 -0.13
N SER A 138 19.92 12.71 0.16
CA SER A 138 21.11 12.68 -0.69
C SER A 138 22.30 11.96 -0.04
N GLN A 139 22.05 11.07 0.93
CA GLN A 139 23.11 10.37 1.65
C GLN A 139 24.12 9.72 0.69
N LYS A 140 25.34 10.25 0.70
CA LYS A 140 26.44 9.82 -0.20
C LYS A 140 26.92 8.40 0.06
N SER A 141 26.59 7.82 1.21
CA SER A 141 26.98 6.46 1.62
C SER A 141 26.25 5.34 0.84
N ARG A 142 25.17 5.68 0.14
CA ARG A 142 24.36 4.70 -0.62
C ARG A 142 24.70 4.70 -2.11
N SER A 143 24.37 3.62 -2.81
CA SER A 143 24.57 3.52 -4.25
C SER A 143 23.77 4.60 -4.98
N LYS A 144 24.27 5.06 -6.14
CA LYS A 144 23.57 6.04 -6.98
C LYS A 144 22.20 5.51 -7.46
N LYS A 145 22.12 4.20 -7.69
CA LYS A 145 20.89 3.50 -8.12
C LYS A 145 19.85 3.58 -7.01
N ASP A 146 20.19 3.13 -5.80
CA ASP A 146 19.26 3.07 -4.65
C ASP A 146 18.71 4.45 -4.29
N ARG A 147 19.59 5.47 -4.32
CA ARG A 147 19.18 6.88 -4.08
C ARG A 147 18.19 7.37 -5.13
N LYS A 148 18.40 7.03 -6.42
CA LYS A 148 17.50 7.44 -7.50
C LYS A 148 16.16 6.76 -7.37
N GLU A 149 16.16 5.47 -7.09
CA GLU A 149 14.97 4.66 -6.90
C GLU A 149 14.15 5.15 -5.70
N GLN A 150 14.80 5.30 -4.54
CA GLN A 150 14.15 5.84 -3.35
C GLN A 150 13.51 7.20 -3.62
N LYS A 151 14.27 8.16 -4.18
CA LYS A 151 13.73 9.50 -4.47
C LYS A 151 12.53 9.47 -5.42
N ALA A 152 12.55 8.63 -6.44
CA ALA A 152 11.44 8.51 -7.38
C ALA A 152 10.20 7.97 -6.65
N SER A 153 10.34 6.85 -5.94
CA SER A 153 9.22 6.24 -5.20
C SER A 153 8.63 7.19 -4.16
N PHE A 154 9.46 7.84 -3.34
CA PHE A 154 8.95 8.75 -2.31
C PHE A 154 8.35 10.06 -2.84
N ARG A 155 8.74 10.53 -4.02
CA ARG A 155 8.05 11.65 -4.68
C ARG A 155 6.64 11.27 -5.14
N ASP A 156 6.49 10.08 -5.69
CA ASP A 156 5.18 9.59 -6.12
C ASP A 156 4.27 9.36 -4.90
N ILE A 157 4.80 8.77 -3.81
CA ILE A 157 4.11 8.59 -2.54
C ILE A 157 3.66 9.92 -1.93
N LEU A 158 4.56 10.91 -1.88
CA LEU A 158 4.26 12.25 -1.37
C LEU A 158 3.17 12.95 -2.18
N ARG A 159 3.22 12.84 -3.50
CA ARG A 159 2.19 13.42 -4.36
C ARG A 159 0.82 12.84 -4.03
N THR A 160 0.74 11.55 -3.77
CA THR A 160 -0.52 10.93 -3.35
C THR A 160 -0.96 11.44 -1.98
N VAL A 161 -0.07 11.46 -1.00
CA VAL A 161 -0.42 11.80 0.40
C VAL A 161 -0.68 13.30 0.61
N GLU A 162 0.01 14.19 -0.12
CA GLU A 162 -0.13 15.65 0.05
C GLU A 162 -1.09 16.27 -0.97
N GLU A 163 -1.14 15.76 -2.19
CA GLU A 163 -1.90 16.34 -3.30
C GLU A 163 -3.17 15.55 -3.63
N GLY A 164 -3.33 14.34 -3.06
CA GLY A 164 -4.43 13.44 -3.36
C GLY A 164 -4.34 12.79 -4.74
N ASP A 165 -3.23 13.01 -5.47
CA ASP A 165 -3.04 12.43 -6.79
C ASP A 165 -2.86 10.92 -6.73
N GLY A 166 -3.69 10.17 -7.44
CA GLY A 166 -3.55 8.73 -7.61
C GLY A 166 -2.24 8.35 -8.32
N TYR A 167 -1.82 7.10 -8.14
CA TYR A 167 -0.69 6.56 -8.89
C TYR A 167 -1.06 6.39 -10.37
N TYR A 168 -0.15 6.75 -11.26
CA TYR A 168 -0.35 6.54 -12.69
C TYR A 168 0.92 6.09 -13.40
N GLU A 169 0.85 4.93 -14.07
CA GLU A 169 1.93 4.39 -14.88
C GLU A 169 1.40 3.63 -16.11
N LYS A 170 2.11 3.74 -17.25
CA LYS A 170 1.84 2.93 -18.44
C LYS A 170 2.91 1.86 -18.61
N VAL A 171 2.52 0.62 -18.42
CA VAL A 171 3.42 -0.54 -18.57
C VAL A 171 3.17 -1.24 -19.90
N ALA A 172 4.21 -1.45 -20.69
CA ALA A 172 4.11 -2.21 -21.93
C ALA A 172 4.05 -3.71 -21.62
N ILE A 173 2.92 -4.36 -21.88
CA ILE A 173 2.77 -5.81 -21.76
C ILE A 173 3.41 -6.51 -22.96
N ASN A 174 3.18 -5.97 -24.14
CA ASN A 174 3.78 -6.43 -25.39
C ASN A 174 3.94 -5.28 -26.39
N LYS A 175 4.35 -5.56 -27.63
CA LYS A 175 4.57 -4.51 -28.68
C LYS A 175 3.30 -3.72 -29.05
N ARG A 176 2.10 -4.21 -28.75
CA ARG A 176 0.82 -3.62 -29.18
C ARG A 176 -0.06 -3.20 -28.01
N GLU A 177 0.17 -3.74 -26.81
CA GLU A 177 -0.71 -3.55 -25.66
C GLU A 177 0.06 -2.91 -24.50
N LYS A 178 -0.58 -1.91 -23.91
CA LYS A 178 -0.11 -1.23 -22.71
C LYS A 178 -1.17 -1.39 -21.62
N LEU A 179 -0.73 -1.64 -20.41
CA LEU A 179 -1.55 -1.60 -19.21
C LEU A 179 -1.41 -0.22 -18.59
N GLU A 180 -2.52 0.43 -18.31
CA GLU A 180 -2.57 1.64 -17.51
C GLU A 180 -2.82 1.23 -16.06
N ILE A 181 -1.92 1.60 -15.19
CA ILE A 181 -2.00 1.40 -13.74
C ILE A 181 -2.39 2.74 -13.16
N GLU A 182 -3.59 2.83 -12.59
CA GLU A 182 -4.22 4.09 -12.19
C GLU A 182 -4.35 4.25 -10.68
N SER A 183 -3.83 3.28 -9.90
CA SER A 183 -3.88 3.30 -8.44
C SER A 183 -2.69 2.57 -7.81
N TRP A 184 -2.39 2.88 -6.55
CA TRP A 184 -1.40 2.16 -5.76
C TRP A 184 -1.80 0.70 -5.51
N ALA A 185 -3.10 0.46 -5.28
CA ALA A 185 -3.64 -0.88 -5.15
C ALA A 185 -3.37 -1.70 -6.42
N MET A 186 -3.68 -1.15 -7.60
CA MET A 186 -3.44 -1.79 -8.89
C MET A 186 -1.94 -2.02 -9.15
N LYS A 187 -1.08 -1.07 -8.79
CA LYS A 187 0.38 -1.23 -8.84
C LYS A 187 0.82 -2.43 -8.00
N LYS A 188 0.37 -2.52 -6.76
CA LYS A 188 0.74 -3.62 -5.86
C LYS A 188 0.28 -4.98 -6.37
N GLN A 189 -0.93 -5.06 -6.90
CA GLN A 189 -1.46 -6.27 -7.51
C GLN A 189 -0.65 -6.67 -8.76
N TYR A 190 -0.33 -5.72 -9.63
CA TYR A 190 0.49 -5.96 -10.82
C TYR A 190 1.91 -6.46 -10.46
N GLU A 191 2.58 -5.81 -9.50
CA GLU A 191 3.90 -6.22 -9.04
C GLU A 191 3.90 -7.66 -8.51
N MET A 192 2.87 -8.03 -7.74
CA MET A 192 2.76 -9.38 -7.20
C MET A 192 2.55 -10.40 -8.31
N VAL A 193 1.69 -10.10 -9.29
CA VAL A 193 1.51 -10.98 -10.46
C VAL A 193 2.82 -11.13 -11.23
N CYS A 194 3.60 -10.05 -11.41
CA CYS A 194 4.91 -10.13 -12.04
C CYS A 194 5.90 -10.99 -11.26
N LYS A 195 5.88 -10.93 -9.92
CA LYS A 195 6.72 -11.79 -9.05
C LYS A 195 6.32 -13.27 -9.17
N VAL A 196 5.03 -13.56 -9.17
CA VAL A 196 4.50 -14.92 -9.36
C VAL A 196 4.80 -15.45 -10.78
N ARG A 197 4.77 -14.58 -11.79
CA ARG A 197 5.14 -14.94 -13.18
C ARG A 197 6.56 -15.48 -13.31
N PHE A 198 7.47 -15.00 -12.48
CA PHE A 198 8.85 -15.53 -12.47
C PHE A 198 8.91 -16.99 -11.97
N CYS A 199 7.89 -17.45 -11.26
CA CYS A 199 7.78 -18.81 -10.73
C CYS A 199 6.93 -19.75 -11.59
N LEU A 200 6.10 -19.23 -12.51
CA LEU A 200 5.17 -20.02 -13.32
C LEU A 200 5.30 -19.64 -14.79
N ASP A 201 5.41 -20.65 -15.66
CA ASP A 201 5.70 -20.58 -17.09
C ASP A 201 4.93 -19.48 -17.86
N GLN A 202 5.62 -18.78 -18.75
CA GLN A 202 5.24 -17.50 -19.38
C GLN A 202 3.86 -17.44 -20.08
N TYR A 203 3.26 -18.56 -20.44
CA TYR A 203 2.07 -18.58 -21.31
C TYR A 203 0.73 -18.45 -20.58
N LEU A 204 0.61 -18.98 -19.38
CA LEU A 204 -0.66 -19.02 -18.65
C LEU A 204 -1.05 -17.68 -18.03
N ILE A 205 -0.08 -16.89 -17.65
CA ILE A 205 -0.26 -15.70 -16.80
C ILE A 205 -0.75 -14.48 -17.59
N SER A 206 -0.28 -14.29 -18.83
CA SER A 206 -0.79 -13.19 -19.65
C SER A 206 -2.32 -13.27 -19.84
N ARG A 207 -2.88 -14.47 -19.95
CA ARG A 207 -4.33 -14.66 -20.06
C ARG A 207 -5.09 -14.43 -18.75
N ILE A 208 -4.49 -14.75 -17.61
CA ILE A 208 -5.09 -14.54 -16.29
C ILE A 208 -5.13 -13.04 -15.96
N ILE A 209 -4.05 -12.31 -16.23
CA ILE A 209 -3.97 -10.85 -15.99
C ILE A 209 -5.01 -10.11 -16.83
N ILE A 210 -5.08 -10.38 -18.12
CA ILE A 210 -6.04 -9.72 -19.02
C ILE A 210 -7.48 -9.99 -18.55
N LYS A 211 -7.80 -11.24 -18.20
CA LYS A 211 -9.14 -11.59 -17.74
C LYS A 211 -9.50 -10.97 -16.40
N TYR A 212 -8.54 -10.83 -15.47
CA TYR A 212 -8.75 -10.19 -14.18
C TYR A 212 -9.01 -8.68 -14.30
N ILE A 213 -8.25 -8.00 -15.18
CA ILE A 213 -8.42 -6.57 -15.46
C ILE A 213 -9.73 -6.29 -16.18
N GLU A 214 -10.14 -7.15 -17.12
CA GLU A 214 -11.43 -7.04 -17.79
C GLU A 214 -12.62 -7.20 -16.84
N MET A 215 -12.50 -8.05 -15.84
CA MET A 215 -13.55 -8.27 -14.82
C MET A 215 -13.71 -7.09 -13.85
N ASN A 216 -12.66 -6.32 -13.60
CA ASN A 216 -12.70 -5.18 -12.67
C ASN A 216 -13.04 -3.84 -13.36
N LYS A 217 -13.22 -3.83 -14.69
CA LYS A 217 -13.69 -2.66 -15.47
C LYS A 217 -15.20 -2.64 -15.71
N SER A 218 -15.97 -3.60 -15.17
CA SER A 218 -17.44 -3.66 -15.21
C SER A 218 -18.05 -3.38 -13.85
#